data_f022a0f907c3b153ecdf088c7d32a8e2
#
_entry.id   f022a0f907c3b153ecdf088c7d32a8e2
#
_cell.length_a   1.000
_cell.length_b   1.000
_cell.length_c   1.000
_cell.angle_alpha   90.00
_cell.angle_beta   90.00
_cell.angle_gamma   90.00
#
_symmetry.space_group_name_H-M   'P 1'
#
loop_
_entity.id
_entity.type
_entity.pdbx_description
1 polymer ?
#
loop_
_entity_poly.entity_id
_entity_poly.type
_entity_poly.pdbx_seq_one_letter_code
_entity_poly.pdbx_strand_id
1 'polypeptide(L)'
;MKSMVLCGLLGLSAVAGAAAAPQPQVNMKRMSEITRVLASDEFQGRAPGTPGEAKTIPYLIEQFKAAGLEPAGENGGWTQTVPMIRTELKAPVNVSVSQSGQTVPLRFPDDIYLGTVRPVDRVRIANAPMVFVGYGVSAPERGWDDFKGVDLHG
;
A
#
# COMPACT_ATOMS: atom_id res chain seq x y z
N MET A 1 -66.72 53.75 14.76
CA MET A 1 -66.66 52.44 15.40
C MET A 1 -66.56 51.41 14.30
N LYS A 2 -65.38 50.96 13.94
CA LYS A 2 -65.11 49.88 12.97
C LYS A 2 -64.10 48.92 13.56
N SER A 3 -64.57 47.75 13.94
CA SER A 3 -63.69 46.64 14.41
C SER A 3 -63.03 46.00 13.24
N MET A 4 -61.68 45.92 13.30
CA MET A 4 -60.86 45.23 12.35
C MET A 4 -60.45 43.86 12.96
N VAL A 5 -60.96 42.75 12.38
CA VAL A 5 -60.60 41.40 12.76
C VAL A 5 -59.37 41.00 11.95
N LEU A 6 -58.27 40.74 12.69
CA LEU A 6 -57.02 40.30 12.10
C LEU A 6 -57.00 38.76 12.12
N CYS A 7 -57.13 38.15 10.93
CA CYS A 7 -57.09 36.70 10.75
C CYS A 7 -55.61 36.26 10.60
N GLY A 8 -55.03 35.61 11.61
CA GLY A 8 -53.67 35.08 11.56
C GLY A 8 -53.64 33.73 10.83
N LEU A 9 -52.98 33.66 9.68
CA LEU A 9 -52.64 32.39 9.00
C LEU A 9 -51.43 31.76 9.71
N LEU A 10 -51.63 30.66 10.42
CA LEU A 10 -50.58 29.76 10.85
C LEU A 10 -50.14 28.90 9.65
N GLY A 11 -48.94 29.21 9.12
CA GLY A 11 -48.27 28.40 8.10
C GLY A 11 -47.65 27.13 8.76
N LEU A 12 -48.20 25.99 8.47
CA LEU A 12 -47.66 24.70 8.87
C LEU A 12 -46.53 24.29 7.91
N SER A 13 -45.28 24.53 8.33
CA SER A 13 -44.10 24.10 7.55
C SER A 13 -43.90 22.60 7.72
N ALA A 14 -44.26 21.81 6.72
CA ALA A 14 -43.94 20.40 6.64
C ALA A 14 -42.40 20.22 6.39
N VAL A 15 -41.67 19.84 7.40
CA VAL A 15 -40.28 19.39 7.26
C VAL A 15 -40.33 18.00 6.64
N ALA A 16 -40.07 17.93 5.33
CA ALA A 16 -39.85 16.66 4.64
C ALA A 16 -38.56 16.06 5.16
N GLY A 17 -38.66 15.04 6.02
CA GLY A 17 -37.54 14.25 6.47
C GLY A 17 -36.89 13.56 5.26
N ALA A 18 -35.67 13.94 4.92
CA ALA A 18 -34.87 13.23 3.94
C ALA A 18 -34.63 11.80 4.49
N ALA A 19 -35.24 10.80 3.88
CA ALA A 19 -34.96 9.41 4.18
C ALA A 19 -33.48 9.16 3.91
N ALA A 20 -32.71 8.74 4.93
CA ALA A 20 -31.32 8.38 4.75
C ALA A 20 -31.22 7.26 3.72
N ALA A 21 -30.37 7.43 2.71
CA ALA A 21 -30.13 6.38 1.73
C ALA A 21 -29.67 5.09 2.45
N PRO A 22 -30.17 3.92 2.01
CA PRO A 22 -29.76 2.67 2.63
C PRO A 22 -28.23 2.52 2.57
N GLN A 23 -27.61 2.27 3.70
CA GLN A 23 -26.17 2.03 3.78
C GLN A 23 -25.84 0.73 3.01
N PRO A 24 -24.81 0.76 2.13
CA PRO A 24 -24.41 -0.42 1.40
C PRO A 24 -23.97 -1.52 2.38
N GLN A 25 -24.63 -2.66 2.33
CA GLN A 25 -24.28 -3.80 3.17
C GLN A 25 -23.22 -4.64 2.49
N VAL A 26 -22.15 -4.97 3.24
CA VAL A 26 -21.09 -5.86 2.78
C VAL A 26 -21.60 -7.28 2.68
N ASN A 27 -21.54 -7.88 1.51
CA ASN A 27 -21.86 -9.29 1.31
C ASN A 27 -20.66 -10.16 1.72
N MET A 28 -20.69 -10.64 2.97
CA MET A 28 -19.59 -11.43 3.55
C MET A 28 -19.31 -12.72 2.78
N LYS A 29 -20.34 -13.38 2.24
CA LYS A 29 -20.18 -14.60 1.45
C LYS A 29 -19.42 -14.32 0.15
N ARG A 30 -19.80 -13.28 -0.58
CA ARG A 30 -19.11 -12.87 -1.80
C ARG A 30 -17.66 -12.47 -1.53
N MET A 31 -17.43 -11.71 -0.45
CA MET A 31 -16.09 -11.29 -0.06
C MET A 31 -15.19 -12.48 0.27
N SER A 32 -15.70 -13.45 1.05
CA SER A 32 -14.99 -14.69 1.36
C SER A 32 -14.66 -15.50 0.10
N GLU A 33 -15.58 -15.59 -0.85
CA GLU A 33 -15.36 -16.31 -2.09
C GLU A 33 -14.31 -15.65 -2.98
N ILE A 34 -14.35 -14.34 -3.15
CA ILE A 34 -13.32 -13.58 -3.88
C ILE A 34 -11.95 -13.78 -3.23
N THR A 35 -11.89 -13.70 -1.90
CA THR A 35 -10.64 -13.93 -1.15
C THR A 35 -10.11 -15.33 -1.37
N ARG A 36 -10.97 -16.35 -1.30
CA ARG A 36 -10.60 -17.76 -1.53
C ARG A 36 -10.02 -17.98 -2.92
N VAL A 37 -10.64 -17.40 -3.94
CA VAL A 37 -10.14 -17.49 -5.33
C VAL A 37 -8.78 -16.81 -5.45
N LEU A 38 -8.67 -15.56 -5.01
CA LEU A 38 -7.42 -14.81 -5.09
C LEU A 38 -6.28 -15.43 -4.26
N ALA A 39 -6.59 -16.11 -3.16
CA ALA A 39 -5.60 -16.79 -2.32
C ALA A 39 -5.23 -18.20 -2.80
N SER A 40 -5.83 -18.68 -3.89
CA SER A 40 -5.50 -20.01 -4.42
C SER A 40 -4.13 -20.05 -5.10
N ASP A 41 -3.54 -21.24 -5.17
CA ASP A 41 -2.24 -21.48 -5.81
C ASP A 41 -2.26 -21.13 -7.30
N GLU A 42 -3.42 -21.17 -7.93
CA GLU A 42 -3.59 -20.78 -9.32
C GLU A 42 -3.13 -19.34 -9.59
N PHE A 43 -3.31 -18.43 -8.63
CA PHE A 43 -2.92 -17.03 -8.73
C PHE A 43 -1.45 -16.76 -8.35
N GLN A 44 -0.69 -17.76 -7.91
CA GLN A 44 0.77 -17.73 -7.72
C GLN A 44 1.27 -16.48 -6.92
N GLY A 45 0.54 -16.07 -5.88
CA GLY A 45 0.91 -14.94 -5.04
C GLY A 45 0.70 -13.54 -5.66
N ARG A 46 0.33 -13.42 -6.94
CA ARG A 46 -0.09 -12.16 -7.60
C ARG A 46 0.95 -11.04 -7.60
N ALA A 47 2.24 -11.35 -7.53
CA ALA A 47 3.28 -10.33 -7.56
C ALA A 47 3.26 -9.55 -8.88
N PRO A 48 3.53 -8.24 -8.87
CA PRO A 48 3.61 -7.43 -10.08
C PRO A 48 4.59 -7.97 -11.11
N GLY A 49 4.23 -7.91 -12.40
CA GLY A 49 5.04 -8.41 -13.50
C GLY A 49 5.11 -9.94 -13.59
N THR A 50 4.21 -10.68 -12.93
CA THR A 50 4.19 -12.14 -12.94
C THR A 50 2.94 -12.70 -13.63
N PRO A 51 2.95 -14.01 -14.02
CA PRO A 51 1.74 -14.67 -14.51
C PRO A 51 0.55 -14.61 -13.54
N GLY A 52 0.82 -14.52 -12.23
CA GLY A 52 -0.21 -14.34 -11.20
C GLY A 52 -0.93 -13.00 -11.32
N GLU A 53 -0.21 -11.90 -11.58
CA GLU A 53 -0.82 -10.59 -11.86
C GLU A 53 -1.69 -10.65 -13.12
N ALA A 54 -1.16 -11.26 -14.21
CA ALA A 54 -1.88 -11.37 -15.48
C ALA A 54 -3.23 -12.10 -15.34
N LYS A 55 -3.38 -13.00 -14.36
CA LYS A 55 -4.66 -13.64 -14.00
C LYS A 55 -5.50 -12.77 -13.07
N THR A 56 -4.86 -12.05 -12.16
CA THR A 56 -5.53 -11.24 -11.13
C THR A 56 -6.30 -10.08 -11.72
N ILE A 57 -5.70 -9.34 -12.65
CA ILE A 57 -6.29 -8.14 -13.23
C ILE A 57 -7.63 -8.45 -13.92
N PRO A 58 -7.73 -9.38 -14.87
CA PRO A 58 -9.03 -9.69 -15.50
C PRO A 58 -10.06 -10.23 -14.50
N TYR A 59 -9.65 -11.03 -13.52
CA TYR A 59 -10.56 -11.52 -12.49
C TYR A 59 -11.16 -10.35 -11.67
N LEU A 60 -10.35 -9.38 -11.24
CA LEU A 60 -10.83 -8.21 -10.50
C LEU A 60 -11.76 -7.33 -11.37
N ILE A 61 -11.44 -7.16 -12.65
CA ILE A 61 -12.29 -6.42 -13.59
C ILE A 61 -13.67 -7.06 -13.69
N GLU A 62 -13.75 -8.38 -13.79
CA GLU A 62 -15.04 -9.10 -13.80
C GLU A 62 -15.81 -8.93 -12.49
N GLN A 63 -15.12 -8.92 -11.34
CA GLN A 63 -15.78 -8.66 -10.05
C GLN A 63 -16.32 -7.23 -9.96
N PHE A 64 -15.58 -6.24 -10.49
CA PHE A 64 -16.03 -4.85 -10.54
C PHE A 64 -17.23 -4.67 -11.45
N LYS A 65 -17.21 -5.24 -12.65
CA LYS A 65 -18.37 -5.26 -13.56
C LYS A 65 -19.60 -5.91 -12.91
N ALA A 66 -19.40 -7.05 -12.26
CA ALA A 66 -20.49 -7.74 -11.54
C ALA A 66 -21.03 -6.95 -10.33
N ALA A 67 -20.27 -5.99 -9.84
CA ALA A 67 -20.70 -5.04 -8.81
C ALA A 67 -21.39 -3.79 -9.39
N GLY A 68 -21.49 -3.67 -10.70
CA GLY A 68 -22.11 -2.52 -11.38
C GLY A 68 -21.21 -1.29 -11.46
N LEU A 69 -19.89 -1.46 -11.29
CA LEU A 69 -18.94 -0.38 -11.46
C LEU A 69 -18.66 -0.13 -12.95
N GLU A 70 -18.27 1.09 -13.26
CA GLU A 70 -17.85 1.51 -14.60
C GLU A 70 -16.32 1.73 -14.61
N PRO A 71 -15.68 1.60 -15.80
CA PRO A 71 -14.25 1.84 -15.93
C PRO A 71 -13.91 3.31 -15.68
N ALA A 72 -12.85 3.55 -14.91
CA ALA A 72 -12.34 4.89 -14.60
C ALA A 72 -10.79 4.96 -14.65
N GLY A 73 -10.17 4.00 -15.30
CA GLY A 73 -8.72 3.96 -15.52
C GLY A 73 -8.28 4.80 -16.73
N GLU A 74 -7.04 4.60 -17.16
CA GLU A 74 -6.47 5.33 -18.29
C GLU A 74 -7.26 5.07 -19.58
N ASN A 75 -7.48 6.13 -20.36
CA ASN A 75 -8.21 6.08 -21.63
C ASN A 75 -9.60 5.44 -21.55
N GLY A 76 -10.25 5.55 -20.38
CA GLY A 76 -11.55 4.94 -20.13
C GLY A 76 -11.51 3.45 -19.91
N GLY A 77 -10.32 2.89 -19.62
CA GLY A 77 -10.11 1.49 -19.28
C GLY A 77 -10.33 1.18 -17.80
N TRP A 78 -10.00 -0.04 -17.42
CA TRP A 78 -10.13 -0.53 -16.03
C TRP A 78 -8.82 -0.43 -15.24
N THR A 79 -7.72 -0.11 -15.89
CA THR A 79 -6.37 -0.17 -15.33
C THR A 79 -5.63 1.15 -15.51
N GLN A 80 -4.62 1.34 -14.68
CA GLN A 80 -3.61 2.38 -14.83
C GLN A 80 -2.25 1.70 -14.92
N THR A 81 -1.40 2.14 -15.86
CA THR A 81 -0.05 1.61 -16.02
C THR A 81 0.88 2.22 -14.99
N VAL A 82 1.52 1.36 -14.18
CA VAL A 82 2.54 1.77 -13.22
C VAL A 82 3.89 1.21 -13.66
N PRO A 83 4.83 2.05 -14.12
CA PRO A 83 6.17 1.60 -14.47
C PRO A 83 6.91 1.11 -13.22
N MET A 84 7.45 -0.09 -13.27
CA MET A 84 8.18 -0.71 -12.17
C MET A 84 9.58 -1.12 -12.64
N ILE A 85 10.54 -1.05 -11.71
CA ILE A 85 11.91 -1.54 -11.94
C ILE A 85 12.12 -2.74 -11.05
N ARG A 86 12.53 -3.86 -11.67
CA ARG A 86 12.97 -5.04 -10.95
C ARG A 86 14.49 -5.04 -10.89
N THR A 87 15.04 -5.15 -9.68
CA THR A 87 16.47 -5.31 -9.47
C THR A 87 16.76 -6.73 -8.99
N GLU A 88 17.79 -7.34 -9.57
CA GLU A 88 18.26 -8.67 -9.17
C GLU A 88 19.76 -8.60 -8.88
N LEU A 89 20.18 -9.21 -7.78
CA LEU A 89 21.61 -9.35 -7.49
C LEU A 89 22.21 -10.42 -8.37
N LYS A 90 23.31 -10.08 -9.04
CA LYS A 90 24.12 -11.05 -9.80
C LYS A 90 25.25 -11.58 -8.92
N ALA A 91 25.41 -12.88 -8.87
CA ALA A 91 26.53 -13.51 -8.20
C ALA A 91 27.87 -13.24 -8.94
N PRO A 92 29.02 -13.24 -8.25
CA PRO A 92 29.18 -13.43 -6.82
C PRO A 92 28.90 -12.15 -6.01
N VAL A 93 28.28 -12.32 -4.84
CA VAL A 93 28.06 -11.25 -3.87
C VAL A 93 29.06 -11.44 -2.73
N ASN A 94 29.98 -10.50 -2.55
CA ASN A 94 30.98 -10.52 -1.49
C ASN A 94 30.67 -9.40 -0.49
N VAL A 95 30.35 -9.78 0.73
CA VAL A 95 30.09 -8.84 1.85
C VAL A 95 30.90 -9.29 3.04
N SER A 96 31.44 -8.35 3.77
CA SER A 96 32.11 -8.60 5.04
C SER A 96 31.91 -7.43 5.99
N VAL A 97 31.97 -7.72 7.28
CA VAL A 97 31.94 -6.73 8.35
C VAL A 97 33.26 -6.84 9.13
N SER A 98 33.86 -5.69 9.42
CA SER A 98 35.08 -5.65 10.21
C SER A 98 34.83 -4.92 11.52
N GLN A 99 35.28 -5.51 12.63
CA GLN A 99 35.23 -4.91 13.96
C GLN A 99 36.51 -5.25 14.73
N SER A 100 37.13 -4.26 15.33
CA SER A 100 38.35 -4.45 16.16
C SER A 100 39.47 -5.23 15.45
N GLY A 101 39.67 -4.97 14.14
CA GLY A 101 40.68 -5.64 13.33
C GLY A 101 40.34 -7.05 12.85
N GLN A 102 39.18 -7.58 13.22
CA GLN A 102 38.67 -8.86 12.73
C GLN A 102 37.67 -8.63 11.59
N THR A 103 37.78 -9.43 10.53
CA THR A 103 36.86 -9.36 9.38
C THR A 103 36.08 -10.66 9.29
N VAL A 104 34.76 -10.55 9.27
CA VAL A 104 33.83 -11.67 9.16
C VAL A 104 33.14 -11.59 7.81
N PRO A 105 33.31 -12.60 6.92
CA PRO A 105 32.52 -12.67 5.69
C PRO A 105 31.09 -13.04 5.99
N LEU A 106 30.14 -12.42 5.27
CA LEU A 106 28.72 -12.70 5.37
C LEU A 106 28.24 -13.36 4.07
N ARG A 107 27.50 -14.46 4.22
CA ARG A 107 26.94 -15.23 3.09
C ARG A 107 25.54 -14.73 2.75
N PHE A 108 25.32 -14.42 1.49
CA PHE A 108 23.97 -14.15 0.98
C PHE A 108 23.35 -15.47 0.49
N PRO A 109 22.09 -15.76 0.79
CA PRO A 109 21.14 -15.00 1.63
C PRO A 109 21.13 -15.41 3.11
N ASP A 110 22.03 -16.31 3.58
CA ASP A 110 21.96 -16.98 4.87
C ASP A 110 22.24 -16.04 6.06
N ASP A 111 23.29 -15.24 5.94
CA ASP A 111 23.74 -14.34 7.01
C ASP A 111 23.24 -12.90 6.80
N ILE A 112 22.98 -12.52 5.56
CA ILE A 112 22.54 -11.17 5.19
C ILE A 112 21.65 -11.20 3.96
N TYR A 113 20.59 -10.35 3.97
CA TYR A 113 19.80 -10.06 2.78
C TYR A 113 20.23 -8.73 2.17
N LEU A 114 20.44 -8.70 0.87
CA LEU A 114 20.91 -7.53 0.13
C LEU A 114 19.92 -7.12 -0.93
N GLY A 115 19.69 -5.82 -1.04
CA GLY A 115 18.86 -5.22 -2.07
C GLY A 115 19.25 -3.78 -2.32
N THR A 116 18.77 -3.21 -3.39
CA THR A 116 18.92 -1.78 -3.68
C THR A 116 17.64 -1.25 -4.31
N VAL A 117 17.27 -0.04 -3.93
CA VAL A 117 16.19 0.72 -4.56
C VAL A 117 16.71 1.62 -5.70
N ARG A 118 18.03 1.64 -5.92
CA ARG A 118 18.65 2.44 -6.98
C ARG A 118 18.62 1.66 -8.30
N PRO A 119 18.12 2.23 -9.40
CA PRO A 119 18.11 1.60 -10.72
C PRO A 119 19.48 1.73 -11.39
N VAL A 120 20.50 1.06 -10.84
CA VAL A 120 21.88 1.10 -11.31
C VAL A 120 22.45 -0.30 -11.42
N ASP A 121 23.37 -0.50 -12.35
CA ASP A 121 24.00 -1.80 -12.61
C ASP A 121 24.92 -2.26 -11.48
N ARG A 122 25.41 -1.34 -10.68
CA ARG A 122 26.36 -1.64 -9.60
C ARG A 122 26.20 -0.68 -8.42
N VAL A 123 26.11 -1.26 -7.23
CA VAL A 123 26.27 -0.55 -5.96
C VAL A 123 27.55 -1.06 -5.31
N ARG A 124 28.36 -0.14 -4.83
CA ARG A 124 29.58 -0.45 -4.06
C ARG A 124 29.53 0.31 -2.74
N ILE A 125 29.70 -0.43 -1.66
CA ILE A 125 29.91 0.09 -0.31
C ILE A 125 31.32 -0.38 0.09
N ALA A 126 32.21 0.54 0.41
CA ALA A 126 33.58 0.20 0.78
C ALA A 126 33.95 0.94 2.06
N ASN A 127 34.29 0.17 3.09
CA ASN A 127 34.73 0.67 4.41
C ASN A 127 33.77 1.70 5.04
N ALA A 128 32.47 1.59 4.75
CA ALA A 128 31.47 2.44 5.38
C ALA A 128 31.32 2.06 6.87
N PRO A 129 31.28 3.05 7.77
CA PRO A 129 31.00 2.77 9.16
C PRO A 129 29.59 2.19 9.34
N MET A 130 29.46 1.25 10.28
CA MET A 130 28.16 0.69 10.65
C MET A 130 27.70 1.28 11.98
N VAL A 131 26.46 1.69 12.03
CA VAL A 131 25.82 2.19 13.26
C VAL A 131 24.55 1.39 13.51
N PHE A 132 24.41 0.92 14.75
CA PHE A 132 23.16 0.25 15.17
C PHE A 132 22.14 1.31 15.59
N VAL A 133 21.00 1.32 14.91
CA VAL A 133 19.92 2.29 15.11
C VAL A 133 18.61 1.61 15.56
N GLY A 134 18.70 0.46 16.26
CA GLY A 134 17.51 -0.27 16.68
C GLY A 134 16.59 -0.62 15.52
N TYR A 135 15.33 -0.21 15.59
CA TYR A 135 14.36 -0.37 14.51
C TYR A 135 14.33 0.78 13.51
N GLY A 136 15.13 1.84 13.73
CA GLY A 136 15.14 3.02 12.87
C GLY A 136 13.82 3.79 12.93
N VAL A 137 13.24 3.92 14.10
CA VAL A 137 11.96 4.62 14.30
C VAL A 137 12.19 6.05 14.74
N SER A 138 11.53 6.99 14.07
CA SER A 138 11.36 8.36 14.54
C SER A 138 9.88 8.62 14.79
N ALA A 139 9.51 8.79 16.06
CA ALA A 139 8.12 8.99 16.52
C ALA A 139 8.08 10.19 17.48
N PRO A 140 8.16 11.41 16.96
CA PRO A 140 8.26 12.62 17.77
C PRO A 140 7.04 12.84 18.70
N GLU A 141 5.87 12.34 18.30
CA GLU A 141 4.65 12.36 19.11
C GLU A 141 4.76 11.49 20.37
N ARG A 142 5.76 10.59 20.42
CA ARG A 142 6.07 9.74 21.57
C ARG A 142 7.40 10.10 22.23
N GLY A 143 8.08 11.13 21.76
CA GLY A 143 9.40 11.52 22.23
C GLY A 143 10.48 10.46 21.93
N TRP A 144 10.26 9.60 20.93
CA TRP A 144 11.15 8.51 20.55
C TRP A 144 11.86 8.82 19.24
N ASP A 145 13.19 8.65 19.21
CA ASP A 145 14.01 8.82 18.02
C ASP A 145 15.27 7.95 18.12
N ASP A 146 15.30 6.86 17.37
CA ASP A 146 16.45 5.95 17.28
C ASP A 146 17.67 6.58 16.62
N PHE A 147 17.47 7.68 15.89
CA PHE A 147 18.55 8.39 15.19
C PHE A 147 19.14 9.54 15.99
N LYS A 148 18.61 9.80 17.21
CA LYS A 148 19.03 10.92 18.04
C LYS A 148 20.52 10.84 18.40
N GLY A 149 21.30 11.82 17.92
CA GLY A 149 22.73 11.90 18.17
C GLY A 149 23.59 10.95 17.30
N VAL A 150 22.99 10.32 16.29
CA VAL A 150 23.68 9.44 15.35
C VAL A 150 23.98 10.21 14.07
N ASP A 151 25.25 10.17 13.62
CA ASP A 151 25.63 10.68 12.30
C ASP A 151 25.44 9.56 11.26
N LEU A 152 24.55 9.79 10.31
CA LEU A 152 24.22 8.86 9.22
C LEU A 152 24.82 9.30 7.87
N HIS A 153 25.68 10.31 7.83
CA HIS A 153 26.34 10.74 6.61
C HIS A 153 27.38 9.70 6.16
N GLY A 154 27.30 9.29 4.87
CA GLY A 154 28.21 8.33 4.29
C GLY A 154 27.92 8.02 2.84
#